data_009672c3aaa7a32e4f3735ed1069c66e
#
_entry.id   009672c3aaa7a32e4f3735ed1069c66e
#
_cell.length_a   1.000
_cell.length_b   1.000
_cell.length_c   1.000
_cell.angle_alpha   90.00
_cell.angle_beta   90.00
_cell.angle_gamma   90.00
#
_symmetry.space_group_name_H-M   'P 1'
#
loop_
_entity.id
_entity.type
_entity.pdbx_description
1 polymer ?
#
loop_
_entity_poly.entity_id
_entity_poly.type
_entity_poly.pdbx_seq_one_letter_code
_entity_poly.pdbx_strand_id
1 'polypeptide(L)'
;LGGIKMASAFFVLFLACIFQGSFGICFKKYQPFSWEAFWVLFSFIGVLCIPHIWCMVEVPHYLSYITATPVPTLIVGALSGFFWGISSIWYSKAIDMIGVSLVTGINLGLSNLLGSFVPMIILGTYPPARVLVVLLLGQLILLGGVIVLSKAGFMKNGNNEGTKTAKEKGTSSLFITGLIMALASGAGSAAINIGATAANYPVALAVKEGVNPTSASLLSWVVVFAGGFLANFV
;
A
#
# COMPACT_ATOMS: atom_id res chain seq x y z
N LEU A 1 6.88 15.50 28.92
CA LEU A 1 5.95 15.73 27.81
C LEU A 1 6.35 15.01 26.51
N GLY A 2 7.66 14.94 26.18
CA GLY A 2 8.16 14.23 24.97
C GLY A 2 7.94 12.72 25.01
N GLY A 3 8.16 12.08 26.14
CA GLY A 3 8.01 10.62 26.30
C GLY A 3 6.57 10.11 26.14
N ILE A 4 5.58 10.87 26.66
CA ILE A 4 4.16 10.50 26.51
C ILE A 4 3.71 10.61 25.07
N LYS A 5 4.14 11.65 24.33
CA LYS A 5 3.85 11.80 22.89
C LYS A 5 4.47 10.68 22.07
N MET A 6 5.68 10.25 22.42
CA MET A 6 6.36 9.15 21.75
C MET A 6 5.66 7.81 22.03
N ALA A 7 5.26 7.52 23.27
CA ALA A 7 4.53 6.31 23.63
C ALA A 7 3.18 6.23 22.93
N SER A 8 2.42 7.33 22.83
CA SER A 8 1.16 7.36 22.09
C SER A 8 1.35 7.15 20.60
N ALA A 9 2.41 7.70 20.01
CA ALA A 9 2.73 7.47 18.60
C ALA A 9 3.06 5.99 18.30
N PHE A 10 3.84 5.34 19.17
CA PHE A 10 4.10 3.90 19.04
C PHE A 10 2.85 3.05 19.23
N PHE A 11 1.96 3.42 20.14
CA PHE A 11 0.69 2.71 20.34
C PHE A 11 -0.21 2.81 19.10
N VAL A 12 -0.34 3.99 18.52
CA VAL A 12 -1.10 4.19 17.26
C VAL A 12 -0.46 3.42 16.11
N LEU A 13 0.87 3.43 15.99
CA LEU A 13 1.59 2.63 15.00
C LEU A 13 1.33 1.13 15.18
N PHE A 14 1.35 0.64 16.41
CA PHE A 14 1.05 -0.76 16.71
C PHE A 14 -0.37 -1.16 16.30
N LEU A 15 -1.37 -0.31 16.59
CA LEU A 15 -2.75 -0.52 16.13
C LEU A 15 -2.82 -0.53 14.61
N ALA A 16 -2.15 0.40 13.94
CA ALA A 16 -2.10 0.43 12.48
C ALA A 16 -1.49 -0.84 11.89
N CYS A 17 -0.44 -1.40 12.53
CA CYS A 17 0.15 -2.68 12.13
C CYS A 17 -0.85 -3.85 12.28
N ILE A 18 -1.67 -3.88 13.35
CA ILE A 18 -2.71 -4.90 13.53
C ILE A 18 -3.76 -4.79 12.42
N PHE A 19 -4.26 -3.59 12.15
CA PHE A 19 -5.25 -3.36 11.07
C PHE A 19 -4.66 -3.73 9.70
N GLN A 20 -3.44 -3.32 9.42
CA GLN A 20 -2.78 -3.66 8.15
C GLN A 20 -2.54 -5.17 8.02
N GLY A 21 -2.13 -5.85 9.09
CA GLY A 21 -1.91 -7.29 9.08
C GLY A 21 -3.19 -8.12 8.96
N SER A 22 -4.32 -7.62 9.48
CA SER A 22 -5.64 -8.26 9.39
C SER A 22 -6.38 -7.94 8.09
N PHE A 23 -5.94 -6.94 7.33
CA PHE A 23 -6.58 -6.48 6.10
C PHE A 23 -6.88 -7.60 5.10
N GLY A 24 -5.90 -8.49 4.85
CA GLY A 24 -6.06 -9.62 3.92
C GLY A 24 -7.04 -10.71 4.37
N ILE A 25 -7.48 -10.72 5.64
CA ILE A 25 -8.40 -11.74 6.15
C ILE A 25 -9.80 -11.54 5.54
N CYS A 26 -10.24 -10.31 5.35
CA CYS A 26 -11.53 -9.98 4.78
C CYS A 26 -11.69 -10.50 3.34
N PHE A 27 -10.59 -10.59 2.57
CA PHE A 27 -10.60 -11.10 1.20
C PHE A 27 -10.84 -12.60 1.07
N LYS A 28 -10.82 -13.35 2.18
CA LYS A 28 -11.08 -14.80 2.19
C LYS A 28 -12.55 -15.17 2.41
N LYS A 29 -13.37 -14.24 2.91
CA LYS A 29 -14.77 -14.50 3.28
C LYS A 29 -15.67 -13.37 2.79
N TYR A 30 -15.86 -13.27 1.50
CA TYR A 30 -16.74 -12.27 0.87
C TYR A 30 -18.13 -12.80 0.47
N GLN A 31 -18.40 -14.09 0.71
CA GLN A 31 -19.73 -14.65 0.47
C GLN A 31 -20.81 -13.89 1.26
N PRO A 32 -21.98 -13.60 0.70
CA PRO A 32 -22.55 -14.14 -0.56
C PRO A 32 -22.20 -13.33 -1.84
N PHE A 33 -21.33 -12.34 -1.78
CA PHE A 33 -20.95 -11.53 -2.93
C PHE A 33 -20.05 -12.32 -3.90
N SER A 34 -20.03 -11.93 -5.18
CA SER A 34 -18.94 -12.29 -6.08
C SER A 34 -17.68 -11.50 -5.68
N TRP A 35 -16.50 -11.97 -6.12
CA TRP A 35 -15.24 -11.26 -5.84
C TRP A 35 -15.28 -9.83 -6.38
N GLU A 36 -15.80 -9.63 -7.58
CA GLU A 36 -15.90 -8.34 -8.25
C GLU A 36 -16.81 -7.38 -7.48
N ALA A 37 -18.00 -7.86 -7.07
CA ALA A 37 -18.95 -7.05 -6.31
C ALA A 37 -18.38 -6.64 -4.95
N PHE A 38 -17.73 -7.56 -4.25
CA PHE A 38 -17.02 -7.26 -3.00
C PHE A 38 -15.91 -6.24 -3.22
N TRP A 39 -15.10 -6.40 -4.29
CA TRP A 39 -13.97 -5.53 -4.58
C TRP A 39 -14.39 -4.11 -4.92
N VAL A 40 -15.43 -3.93 -5.72
CA VAL A 40 -16.00 -2.62 -6.04
C VAL A 40 -16.55 -1.94 -4.78
N LEU A 41 -17.33 -2.65 -3.98
CA LEU A 41 -17.89 -2.11 -2.74
C LEU A 41 -16.79 -1.71 -1.73
N PHE A 42 -15.81 -2.58 -1.55
CA PHE A 42 -14.63 -2.32 -0.72
C PHE A 42 -13.87 -1.07 -1.21
N SER A 43 -13.61 -0.97 -2.51
CA SER A 43 -12.89 0.17 -3.10
C SER A 43 -13.70 1.46 -3.01
N PHE A 44 -15.01 1.41 -3.22
CA PHE A 44 -15.87 2.58 -3.10
C PHE A 44 -15.88 3.13 -1.68
N ILE A 45 -16.08 2.27 -0.69
CA ILE A 45 -16.14 2.70 0.72
C ILE A 45 -14.73 3.03 1.22
N GLY A 46 -13.78 2.09 1.10
CA GLY A 46 -12.47 2.17 1.74
C GLY A 46 -11.49 3.10 1.03
N VAL A 47 -11.53 3.16 -0.29
CA VAL A 47 -10.56 3.93 -1.08
C VAL A 47 -11.11 5.29 -1.48
N LEU A 48 -12.42 5.41 -1.76
CA LEU A 48 -13.01 6.69 -2.15
C LEU A 48 -13.68 7.41 -0.97
N CYS A 49 -14.70 6.80 -0.34
CA CYS A 49 -15.52 7.52 0.63
C CYS A 49 -14.77 7.88 1.92
N ILE A 50 -14.09 6.91 2.55
CA ILE A 50 -13.43 7.13 3.85
C ILE A 50 -12.34 8.21 3.77
N PRO A 51 -11.41 8.21 2.81
CA PRO A 51 -10.40 9.26 2.70
C PRO A 51 -10.99 10.66 2.48
N HIS A 52 -12.04 10.76 1.67
CA HIS A 52 -12.71 12.05 1.42
C HIS A 52 -13.44 12.56 2.66
N ILE A 53 -14.20 11.71 3.35
CA ILE A 53 -14.90 12.06 4.59
C ILE A 53 -13.88 12.50 5.65
N TRP A 54 -12.80 11.75 5.83
CA TRP A 54 -11.75 12.09 6.79
C TRP A 54 -11.08 13.42 6.44
N CYS A 55 -10.72 13.62 5.17
CA CYS A 55 -10.16 14.88 4.72
C CYS A 55 -11.13 16.05 4.94
N MET A 56 -12.42 15.87 4.69
CA MET A 56 -13.46 16.87 4.92
C MET A 56 -13.58 17.26 6.41
N VAL A 57 -13.40 16.30 7.32
CA VAL A 57 -13.46 16.55 8.77
C VAL A 57 -12.20 17.27 9.28
N GLU A 58 -11.03 16.86 8.80
CA GLU A 58 -9.73 17.33 9.30
C GLU A 58 -9.24 18.61 8.63
N VAL A 59 -9.64 18.85 7.38
CA VAL A 59 -9.17 19.99 6.58
C VAL A 59 -10.35 20.84 6.13
N PRO A 60 -10.61 21.98 6.79
CA PRO A 60 -11.66 22.89 6.37
C PRO A 60 -11.49 23.30 4.91
N HIS A 61 -12.57 23.30 4.15
CA HIS A 61 -12.57 23.67 2.73
C HIS A 61 -11.59 22.89 1.85
N TYR A 62 -11.34 21.59 2.14
CA TYR A 62 -10.34 20.77 1.46
C TYR A 62 -10.44 20.81 -0.08
N LEU A 63 -11.66 20.94 -0.63
CA LEU A 63 -11.88 21.05 -2.07
C LEU A 63 -11.21 22.28 -2.68
N SER A 64 -11.12 23.41 -1.95
CA SER A 64 -10.47 24.63 -2.44
C SER A 64 -8.96 24.38 -2.69
N TYR A 65 -8.31 23.60 -1.84
CA TYR A 65 -6.90 23.22 -2.03
C TYR A 65 -6.70 22.30 -3.22
N ILE A 66 -7.64 21.35 -3.41
CA ILE A 66 -7.61 20.46 -4.58
C ILE A 66 -7.82 21.24 -5.88
N THR A 67 -8.83 22.12 -5.93
CA THR A 67 -9.12 22.92 -7.14
C THR A 67 -8.06 23.96 -7.44
N ALA A 68 -7.34 24.47 -6.43
CA ALA A 68 -6.21 25.39 -6.61
C ALA A 68 -4.93 24.65 -7.07
N THR A 69 -4.91 23.31 -7.07
CA THR A 69 -3.73 22.54 -7.45
C THR A 69 -3.58 22.49 -8.97
N PRO A 70 -2.36 22.71 -9.50
CA PRO A 70 -2.11 22.61 -10.93
C PRO A 70 -2.52 21.23 -11.48
N VAL A 71 -3.23 21.22 -12.61
CA VAL A 71 -3.73 20.01 -13.26
C VAL A 71 -2.66 18.94 -13.48
N PRO A 72 -1.43 19.25 -13.93
CA PRO A 72 -0.37 18.24 -14.06
C PRO A 72 -0.07 17.51 -12.76
N THR A 73 -0.07 18.20 -11.63
CA THR A 73 0.14 17.61 -10.30
C THR A 73 -0.97 16.63 -9.93
N LEU A 74 -2.22 17.01 -10.19
CA LEU A 74 -3.38 16.14 -9.97
C LEU A 74 -3.31 14.89 -10.86
N ILE A 75 -2.94 15.04 -12.12
CA ILE A 75 -2.81 13.93 -13.06
C ILE A 75 -1.72 12.95 -12.60
N VAL A 76 -0.54 13.43 -12.21
CA VAL A 76 0.55 12.57 -11.72
C VAL A 76 0.13 11.82 -10.47
N GLY A 77 -0.51 12.48 -9.51
CA GLY A 77 -1.03 11.84 -8.31
C GLY A 77 -2.09 10.78 -8.63
N ALA A 78 -3.07 11.12 -9.47
CA ALA A 78 -4.14 10.20 -9.86
C ALA A 78 -3.62 9.00 -10.69
N LEU A 79 -2.69 9.22 -11.63
CA LEU A 79 -2.07 8.12 -12.39
C LEU A 79 -1.27 7.18 -11.49
N SER A 80 -0.52 7.71 -10.54
CA SER A 80 0.19 6.88 -9.56
C SER A 80 -0.76 6.05 -8.72
N GLY A 81 -1.90 6.62 -8.33
CA GLY A 81 -2.98 5.91 -7.66
C GLY A 81 -3.61 4.85 -8.55
N PHE A 82 -3.81 5.14 -9.83
CA PHE A 82 -4.33 4.17 -10.80
C PHE A 82 -3.44 2.94 -10.95
N PHE A 83 -2.12 3.12 -11.06
CA PHE A 83 -1.18 2.01 -11.07
C PHE A 83 -1.19 1.21 -9.76
N TRP A 84 -1.31 1.90 -8.62
CA TRP A 84 -1.50 1.22 -7.33
C TRP A 84 -2.81 0.42 -7.31
N GLY A 85 -3.91 0.95 -7.85
CA GLY A 85 -5.19 0.27 -7.94
C GLY A 85 -5.09 -1.06 -8.73
N ILE A 86 -4.42 -1.07 -9.88
CA ILE A 86 -4.12 -2.30 -10.63
C ILE A 86 -3.32 -3.27 -9.76
N SER A 87 -2.31 -2.77 -9.05
CA SER A 87 -1.47 -3.57 -8.16
C SER A 87 -2.25 -4.22 -7.03
N SER A 88 -3.28 -3.56 -6.51
CA SER A 88 -4.12 -4.08 -5.44
C SER A 88 -5.03 -5.22 -5.92
N ILE A 89 -5.44 -5.23 -7.18
CA ILE A 89 -6.12 -6.37 -7.81
C ILE A 89 -5.18 -7.59 -7.86
N TRP A 90 -3.94 -7.41 -8.30
CA TRP A 90 -2.94 -8.48 -8.30
C TRP A 90 -2.63 -8.99 -6.89
N TYR A 91 -2.56 -8.09 -5.90
CA TYR A 91 -2.42 -8.46 -4.50
C TYR A 91 -3.54 -9.38 -4.04
N SER A 92 -4.79 -9.02 -4.29
CA SER A 92 -5.95 -9.82 -3.90
C SER A 92 -5.95 -11.19 -4.57
N LYS A 93 -5.71 -11.27 -5.87
CA LYS A 93 -5.63 -12.55 -6.61
C LYS A 93 -4.45 -13.41 -6.14
N ALA A 94 -3.32 -12.83 -5.83
CA ALA A 94 -2.17 -13.57 -5.28
C ALA A 94 -2.49 -14.20 -3.92
N ILE A 95 -3.30 -13.54 -3.08
CA ILE A 95 -3.74 -14.09 -1.79
C ILE A 95 -4.45 -15.43 -1.96
N ASP A 96 -5.31 -15.57 -2.95
CA ASP A 96 -6.04 -16.81 -3.24
C ASP A 96 -5.09 -17.92 -3.73
N MET A 97 -3.99 -17.56 -4.40
CA MET A 97 -3.03 -18.50 -4.97
C MET A 97 -2.00 -19.00 -3.95
N ILE A 98 -1.39 -18.09 -3.17
CA ILE A 98 -0.23 -18.41 -2.32
C ILE A 98 -0.41 -18.02 -0.84
N GLY A 99 -1.55 -17.44 -0.49
CA GLY A 99 -1.96 -17.15 0.89
C GLY A 99 -1.56 -15.77 1.38
N VAL A 100 -2.34 -15.28 2.37
CA VAL A 100 -2.26 -13.90 2.90
C VAL A 100 -0.87 -13.55 3.42
N SER A 101 -0.29 -14.40 4.27
CA SER A 101 0.96 -14.07 4.98
C SER A 101 2.13 -13.87 4.02
N LEU A 102 2.24 -14.72 2.99
CA LEU A 102 3.32 -14.64 2.02
C LEU A 102 3.14 -13.43 1.11
N VAL A 103 1.94 -13.24 0.57
CA VAL A 103 1.65 -12.09 -0.33
C VAL A 103 1.83 -10.77 0.40
N THR A 104 1.31 -10.64 1.62
CA THR A 104 1.43 -9.42 2.42
C THR A 104 2.88 -9.10 2.75
N GLY A 105 3.66 -10.13 3.15
CA GLY A 105 5.08 -9.95 3.44
C GLY A 105 5.86 -9.44 2.22
N ILE A 106 5.66 -10.06 1.06
CA ILE A 106 6.33 -9.67 -0.20
C ILE A 106 5.87 -8.26 -0.63
N ASN A 107 4.57 -8.01 -0.62
CA ASN A 107 4.00 -6.72 -1.05
C ASN A 107 4.51 -5.57 -0.18
N LEU A 108 4.38 -5.67 1.14
CA LEU A 108 4.83 -4.63 2.07
C LEU A 108 6.36 -4.45 2.02
N GLY A 109 7.12 -5.56 1.93
CA GLY A 109 8.58 -5.50 1.84
C GLY A 109 9.05 -4.73 0.61
N LEU A 110 8.54 -5.10 -0.55
CA LEU A 110 8.94 -4.48 -1.81
C LEU A 110 8.39 -3.07 -1.96
N SER A 111 7.14 -2.83 -1.53
CA SER A 111 6.52 -1.50 -1.54
C SER A 111 7.27 -0.51 -0.65
N ASN A 112 7.69 -0.93 0.55
CA ASN A 112 8.49 -0.09 1.45
C ASN A 112 9.86 0.21 0.87
N LEU A 113 10.54 -0.81 0.32
CA LEU A 113 11.85 -0.62 -0.28
C LEU A 113 11.79 0.39 -1.42
N LEU A 114 10.96 0.13 -2.42
CA LEU A 114 10.85 1.02 -3.59
C LEU A 114 10.22 2.37 -3.25
N GLY A 115 9.16 2.37 -2.41
CA GLY A 115 8.45 3.58 -2.02
C GLY A 115 9.29 4.55 -1.17
N SER A 116 10.31 4.05 -0.47
CA SER A 116 11.25 4.89 0.29
C SER A 116 12.40 5.41 -0.59
N PHE A 117 13.05 4.52 -1.36
CA PHE A 117 14.28 4.87 -2.06
C PHE A 117 14.05 5.54 -3.42
N VAL A 118 13.00 5.15 -4.16
CA VAL A 118 12.72 5.73 -5.48
C VAL A 118 12.47 7.25 -5.41
N PRO A 119 11.63 7.79 -4.49
CA PRO A 119 11.49 9.23 -4.34
C PRO A 119 12.77 9.93 -3.94
N MET A 120 13.59 9.34 -3.06
CA MET A 120 14.88 9.92 -2.66
C MET A 120 15.83 10.07 -3.85
N ILE A 121 15.88 9.05 -4.72
CA ILE A 121 16.72 9.05 -5.93
C ILE A 121 16.22 10.09 -6.95
N ILE A 122 14.89 10.09 -7.21
CA ILE A 122 14.29 11.01 -8.20
C ILE A 122 14.44 12.46 -7.78
N LEU A 123 14.19 12.75 -6.49
CA LEU A 123 14.26 14.12 -5.96
C LEU A 123 15.68 14.56 -5.59
N GLY A 124 16.65 13.65 -5.56
CA GLY A 124 18.02 13.93 -5.12
C GLY A 124 18.10 14.36 -3.64
N THR A 125 17.07 14.09 -2.85
CA THR A 125 16.97 14.48 -1.44
C THR A 125 17.23 13.30 -0.53
N TYR A 126 18.37 13.32 0.15
CA TYR A 126 18.79 12.26 1.05
C TYR A 126 18.75 12.73 2.50
N PRO A 127 18.27 11.89 3.44
CA PRO A 127 18.37 12.20 4.86
C PRO A 127 19.85 12.21 5.30
N PRO A 128 20.17 12.79 6.47
CA PRO A 128 21.50 12.71 7.03
C PRO A 128 22.03 11.29 7.06
N ALA A 129 23.33 11.08 6.86
CA ALA A 129 23.95 9.76 6.72
C ALA A 129 23.58 8.79 7.87
N ARG A 130 23.48 9.28 9.10
CA ARG A 130 23.06 8.49 10.26
C ARG A 130 21.64 7.90 10.08
N VAL A 131 20.71 8.68 9.57
CA VAL A 131 19.33 8.25 9.32
C VAL A 131 19.29 7.27 8.14
N LEU A 132 20.07 7.54 7.09
CA LEU A 132 20.17 6.66 5.93
C LEU A 132 20.69 5.27 6.30
N VAL A 133 21.71 5.19 7.18
CA VAL A 133 22.22 3.89 7.67
C VAL A 133 21.13 3.12 8.42
N VAL A 134 20.38 3.78 9.31
CA VAL A 134 19.27 3.12 10.05
C VAL A 134 18.18 2.63 9.08
N LEU A 135 17.83 3.44 8.07
CA LEU A 135 16.88 3.03 7.03
C LEU A 135 17.38 1.80 6.26
N LEU A 136 18.65 1.79 5.83
CA LEU A 136 19.23 0.65 5.11
C LEU A 136 19.22 -0.62 5.97
N LEU A 137 19.61 -0.53 7.23
CA LEU A 137 19.56 -1.66 8.15
C LEU A 137 18.13 -2.18 8.35
N GLY A 138 17.15 -1.29 8.52
CA GLY A 138 15.74 -1.65 8.59
C GLY A 138 15.25 -2.39 7.35
N GLN A 139 15.64 -1.91 6.16
CA GLN A 139 15.29 -2.57 4.89
C GLN A 139 15.95 -3.94 4.74
N LEU A 140 17.19 -4.11 5.17
CA LEU A 140 17.85 -5.42 5.16
C LEU A 140 17.15 -6.43 6.07
N ILE A 141 16.75 -6.02 7.28
CA ILE A 141 15.99 -6.86 8.21
C ILE A 141 14.63 -7.25 7.58
N LEU A 142 13.94 -6.28 6.98
CA LEU A 142 12.66 -6.50 6.31
C LEU A 142 12.79 -7.49 5.14
N LEU A 143 13.78 -7.31 4.26
CA LEU A 143 14.05 -8.23 3.15
C LEU A 143 14.40 -9.63 3.66
N GLY A 144 15.20 -9.74 4.74
CA GLY A 144 15.46 -11.00 5.42
C GLY A 144 14.18 -11.69 5.88
N GLY A 145 13.25 -10.94 6.49
CA GLY A 145 11.93 -11.43 6.87
C GLY A 145 11.11 -11.94 5.70
N VAL A 146 11.10 -11.20 4.57
CA VAL A 146 10.40 -11.63 3.34
C VAL A 146 10.99 -12.92 2.78
N ILE A 147 12.32 -13.08 2.79
CA ILE A 147 13.00 -14.31 2.34
C ILE A 147 12.58 -15.50 3.23
N VAL A 148 12.57 -15.33 4.55
CA VAL A 148 12.14 -16.37 5.49
C VAL A 148 10.68 -16.76 5.26
N LEU A 149 9.78 -15.80 5.11
CA LEU A 149 8.36 -16.03 4.80
C LEU A 149 8.18 -16.75 3.46
N SER A 150 8.94 -16.35 2.42
CA SER A 150 8.90 -16.99 1.12
C SER A 150 9.35 -18.45 1.22
N LYS A 151 10.45 -18.71 1.92
CA LYS A 151 10.95 -20.08 2.15
C LYS A 151 9.94 -20.93 2.92
N ALA A 152 9.32 -20.38 3.97
CA ALA A 152 8.28 -21.07 4.73
C ALA A 152 7.04 -21.38 3.85
N GLY A 153 6.66 -20.47 2.96
CA GLY A 153 5.59 -20.69 1.98
C GLY A 153 5.90 -21.83 1.01
N PHE A 154 7.12 -21.87 0.48
CA PHE A 154 7.58 -22.97 -0.38
C PHE A 154 7.56 -24.32 0.35
N MET A 155 8.09 -24.36 1.58
CA MET A 155 8.12 -25.59 2.38
C MET A 155 6.72 -26.10 2.70
N LYS A 156 5.78 -25.21 3.03
CA LYS A 156 4.38 -25.58 3.28
C LYS A 156 3.71 -26.20 2.04
N ASN A 157 3.97 -25.65 0.87
CA ASN A 157 3.45 -26.20 -0.38
C ASN A 157 4.13 -27.53 -0.75
N GLY A 158 5.44 -27.66 -0.50
CA GLY A 158 6.19 -28.91 -0.75
C GLY A 158 5.75 -30.07 0.14
N ASN A 159 5.45 -29.83 1.42
CA ASN A 159 5.00 -30.88 2.35
C ASN A 159 3.59 -31.43 2.06
N ASN A 160 2.78 -30.71 1.28
CA ASN A 160 1.50 -31.25 0.77
C ASN A 160 1.72 -32.21 -0.43
N GLU A 161 2.95 -32.50 -0.81
CA GLU A 161 3.35 -33.29 -1.98
C GLU A 161 3.37 -34.81 -1.77
N GLY A 162 3.07 -35.30 -0.56
CA GLY A 162 3.09 -36.75 -0.25
C GLY A 162 2.02 -37.60 -0.97
N THR A 163 1.12 -37.01 -1.77
CA THR A 163 0.03 -37.76 -2.44
C THR A 163 -0.33 -37.18 -3.82
N LYS A 164 0.66 -36.99 -4.71
CA LYS A 164 0.38 -36.29 -5.98
C LYS A 164 0.62 -37.14 -7.22
N THR A 165 -0.47 -37.47 -7.89
CA THR A 165 -0.61 -37.82 -9.31
C THR A 165 -0.89 -36.54 -10.12
N ALA A 166 -0.60 -36.52 -11.42
CA ALA A 166 -0.89 -35.55 -12.52
C ALA A 166 -1.40 -34.11 -12.24
N LYS A 167 -1.94 -33.81 -11.05
CA LYS A 167 -2.31 -32.46 -10.57
C LYS A 167 -1.11 -31.56 -10.25
N GLU A 168 0.09 -32.12 -10.19
CA GLU A 168 1.32 -31.48 -9.64
C GLU A 168 1.85 -30.32 -10.47
N LYS A 169 1.79 -30.44 -11.81
CA LYS A 169 2.27 -29.38 -12.71
C LYS A 169 1.41 -28.11 -12.58
N GLY A 170 0.12 -28.27 -12.33
CA GLY A 170 -0.81 -27.13 -12.11
C GLY A 170 -0.54 -26.37 -10.81
N THR A 171 -0.21 -27.09 -9.73
CA THR A 171 0.02 -26.47 -8.41
C THR A 171 1.33 -25.66 -8.38
N SER A 172 2.39 -26.16 -9.00
CA SER A 172 3.67 -25.43 -9.10
C SER A 172 3.53 -24.18 -9.97
N SER A 173 2.81 -24.27 -11.09
CA SER A 173 2.53 -23.12 -11.96
C SER A 173 1.71 -22.06 -11.25
N LEU A 174 0.68 -22.46 -10.50
CA LEU A 174 -0.18 -21.54 -9.73
C LEU A 174 0.62 -20.80 -8.65
N PHE A 175 1.51 -21.50 -7.95
CA PHE A 175 2.38 -20.89 -6.95
C PHE A 175 3.31 -19.86 -7.57
N ILE A 176 3.98 -20.19 -8.69
CA ILE A 176 4.87 -19.26 -9.41
C ILE A 176 4.09 -18.03 -9.89
N THR A 177 2.91 -18.25 -10.47
CA THR A 177 2.04 -17.14 -10.91
C THR A 177 1.67 -16.23 -9.75
N GLY A 178 1.25 -16.81 -8.62
CA GLY A 178 0.94 -16.05 -7.40
C GLY A 178 2.14 -15.27 -6.86
N LEU A 179 3.33 -15.86 -6.92
CA LEU A 179 4.58 -15.19 -6.52
C LEU A 179 4.92 -14.00 -7.43
N ILE A 180 4.80 -14.18 -8.74
CA ILE A 180 5.01 -13.09 -9.73
C ILE A 180 4.00 -11.97 -9.50
N MET A 181 2.73 -12.31 -9.28
CA MET A 181 1.69 -11.32 -9.00
C MET A 181 1.94 -10.58 -7.68
N ALA A 182 2.43 -11.27 -6.64
CA ALA A 182 2.79 -10.64 -5.36
C ALA A 182 3.98 -9.68 -5.51
N LEU A 183 5.01 -10.05 -6.27
CA LEU A 183 6.15 -9.19 -6.57
C LEU A 183 5.74 -7.97 -7.41
N ALA A 184 4.98 -8.18 -8.47
CA ALA A 184 4.48 -7.11 -9.32
C ALA A 184 3.55 -6.16 -8.54
N SER A 185 2.72 -6.71 -7.66
CA SER A 185 1.87 -5.93 -6.76
C SER A 185 2.70 -5.09 -5.78
N GLY A 186 3.75 -5.65 -5.19
CA GLY A 186 4.65 -4.90 -4.29
C GLY A 186 5.36 -3.76 -5.01
N ALA A 187 5.86 -3.99 -6.21
CA ALA A 187 6.49 -2.97 -7.03
C ALA A 187 5.49 -1.86 -7.42
N GLY A 188 4.30 -2.24 -7.88
CA GLY A 188 3.25 -1.27 -8.23
C GLY A 188 2.68 -0.54 -7.01
N SER A 189 2.65 -1.17 -5.84
CA SER A 189 2.24 -0.52 -4.59
C SER A 189 3.21 0.60 -4.15
N ALA A 190 4.45 0.59 -4.61
CA ALA A 190 5.36 1.72 -4.39
C ALA A 190 4.88 3.00 -5.10
N ALA A 191 4.14 2.88 -6.20
CA ALA A 191 3.61 4.02 -6.94
C ALA A 191 2.72 4.94 -6.07
N ILE A 192 2.02 4.38 -5.07
CA ILE A 192 1.19 5.19 -4.16
C ILE A 192 2.02 6.22 -3.37
N ASN A 193 3.20 5.83 -2.88
CA ASN A 193 4.09 6.73 -2.14
C ASN A 193 4.71 7.78 -3.06
N ILE A 194 5.08 7.39 -4.28
CA ILE A 194 5.58 8.31 -5.31
C ILE A 194 4.50 9.32 -5.66
N GLY A 195 3.27 8.86 -5.86
CA GLY A 195 2.11 9.71 -6.16
C GLY A 195 1.78 10.68 -5.04
N ALA A 196 1.76 10.22 -3.79
CA ALA A 196 1.51 11.08 -2.64
C ALA A 196 2.60 12.17 -2.49
N THR A 197 3.86 11.84 -2.78
CA THR A 197 4.97 12.80 -2.78
C THR A 197 4.83 13.80 -3.93
N ALA A 198 4.50 13.34 -5.13
CA ALA A 198 4.30 14.19 -6.30
C ALA A 198 3.07 15.11 -6.15
N ALA A 199 2.00 14.63 -5.53
CA ALA A 199 0.76 15.37 -5.26
C ALA A 199 0.84 16.26 -4.00
N ASN A 200 2.02 16.71 -3.59
CA ASN A 200 2.21 17.47 -2.35
C ASN A 200 1.84 18.96 -2.44
N TYR A 201 1.52 19.48 -3.60
CA TYR A 201 1.18 20.90 -3.77
C TYR A 201 0.01 21.36 -2.87
N PRO A 202 -1.15 20.69 -2.84
CA PRO A 202 -2.27 21.10 -1.98
C PRO A 202 -1.92 21.00 -0.49
N VAL A 203 -1.05 20.06 -0.11
CA VAL A 203 -0.54 19.93 1.26
C VAL A 203 0.28 21.16 1.65
N ALA A 204 1.24 21.55 0.80
CA ALA A 204 2.06 22.73 1.04
C ALA A 204 1.24 24.02 1.13
N LEU A 205 0.20 24.15 0.29
CA LEU A 205 -0.72 25.28 0.31
C LEU A 205 -1.51 25.34 1.64
N ALA A 206 -2.11 24.22 2.05
CA ALA A 206 -2.87 24.12 3.29
C ALA A 206 -2.01 24.41 4.54
N VAL A 207 -0.79 23.87 4.58
CA VAL A 207 0.15 24.14 5.67
C VAL A 207 0.53 25.62 5.74
N LYS A 208 0.71 26.27 4.60
CA LYS A 208 0.99 27.72 4.51
C LYS A 208 -0.17 28.55 5.06
N GLU A 209 -1.41 28.07 4.95
CA GLU A 209 -2.60 28.69 5.49
C GLU A 209 -2.90 28.30 6.95
N GLY A 210 -2.00 27.55 7.60
CA GLY A 210 -2.07 27.22 9.01
C GLY A 210 -2.75 25.88 9.34
N VAL A 211 -3.10 25.06 8.35
CA VAL A 211 -3.58 23.70 8.59
C VAL A 211 -2.48 22.85 9.18
N ASN A 212 -2.83 22.01 10.17
CA ASN A 212 -1.87 21.09 10.76
C ASN A 212 -1.21 20.20 9.68
N PRO A 213 0.12 20.08 9.62
CA PRO A 213 0.80 19.30 8.58
C PRO A 213 0.34 17.84 8.47
N THR A 214 -0.02 17.21 9.61
CA THR A 214 -0.53 15.83 9.62
C THR A 214 -1.89 15.74 8.94
N SER A 215 -2.82 16.64 9.27
CA SER A 215 -4.14 16.70 8.64
C SER A 215 -4.03 17.12 7.17
N ALA A 216 -3.18 18.10 6.85
CA ALA A 216 -2.95 18.55 5.48
C ALA A 216 -2.43 17.43 4.57
N SER A 217 -1.66 16.47 5.09
CA SER A 217 -1.17 15.33 4.31
C SER A 217 -2.29 14.48 3.67
N LEU A 218 -3.49 14.50 4.23
CA LEU A 218 -4.66 13.82 3.67
C LEU A 218 -5.01 14.30 2.26
N LEU A 219 -4.69 15.55 1.92
CA LEU A 219 -4.99 16.13 0.59
C LEU A 219 -4.29 15.38 -0.53
N SER A 220 -3.03 14.99 -0.36
CA SER A 220 -2.33 14.19 -1.37
C SER A 220 -2.90 12.78 -1.50
N TRP A 221 -3.29 12.18 -0.38
CA TRP A 221 -3.91 10.85 -0.36
C TRP A 221 -5.26 10.81 -1.03
N VAL A 222 -6.10 11.84 -0.85
CA VAL A 222 -7.40 11.95 -1.56
C VAL A 222 -7.21 11.89 -3.07
N VAL A 223 -6.23 12.61 -3.62
CA VAL A 223 -5.93 12.61 -5.06
C VAL A 223 -5.48 11.23 -5.54
N VAL A 224 -4.55 10.62 -4.82
CA VAL A 224 -4.00 9.30 -5.17
C VAL A 224 -5.06 8.21 -5.07
N PHE A 225 -5.85 8.21 -4.00
CA PHE A 225 -6.91 7.22 -3.81
C PHE A 225 -8.04 7.36 -4.82
N ALA A 226 -8.38 8.57 -5.26
CA ALA A 226 -9.34 8.77 -6.34
C ALA A 226 -8.88 8.08 -7.64
N GLY A 227 -7.59 8.18 -7.98
CA GLY A 227 -7.00 7.45 -9.10
C GLY A 227 -7.03 5.94 -8.90
N GLY A 228 -6.72 5.47 -7.68
CA GLY A 228 -6.78 4.05 -7.32
C GLY A 228 -8.19 3.46 -7.42
N PHE A 229 -9.20 4.22 -7.01
CA PHE A 229 -10.60 3.82 -7.15
C PHE A 229 -10.99 3.62 -8.61
N LEU A 230 -10.58 4.52 -9.51
CA LEU A 230 -10.86 4.38 -10.94
C LEU A 230 -10.32 3.06 -11.51
N ALA A 231 -9.12 2.65 -11.12
CA ALA A 231 -8.56 1.37 -11.55
C ALA A 231 -9.30 0.14 -11.00
N ASN A 232 -9.88 0.27 -9.82
CA ASN A 232 -10.62 -0.83 -9.18
C ASN A 232 -12.07 -0.92 -9.66
N PHE A 233 -12.57 0.09 -10.36
CA PHE A 233 -13.93 0.13 -10.89
C PHE A 233 -14.02 -0.42 -12.32
N VAL A 234 -12.92 -0.40 -13.07
CA VAL A 234 -12.79 -0.93 -14.44
C VAL A 234 -12.43 -2.41 -14.41
#